data_b223e4ffa5d8616067ec75942f9a3faf
#
_entry.id   b223e4ffa5d8616067ec75942f9a3faf
#
_cell.length_a   1.000
_cell.length_b   1.000
_cell.length_c   1.000
_cell.angle_alpha   90.00
_cell.angle_beta   90.00
_cell.angle_gamma   90.00
#
_symmetry.space_group_name_H-M   'P 1'
#
loop_
_entity.id
_entity.type
_entity.pdbx_description
1 polymer ?
#
loop_
_entity_poly.entity_id
_entity_poly.type
_entity_poly.pdbx_seq_one_letter_code
_entity_poly.pdbx_strand_id
1 'polypeptide(L)'
;MVDSSRGISRLACRKESPMDISQVKNVVVAGGGVLGSQIAFQTAYRGYETTIWLRSEASIERARPKIEHLREVYLNTLEAMKTDPKAYAYGLIAQDEITPEKLDQLKEQVERAYSNLKLTSDWDEAFGDADFVIESVAENPEQKIEFYTELAKHLPEKTIVATNSSTMIPSMFAVATGRPEKYLALHFANEIWRNPIGEVMGHAGTAQENFDMVVAFAASIRMIPVKVLKEQPGYLLNSMLVPLLVSAEQLWANGVGDVEDIDRAWRIGTGSPKGPFQILDIIGLVTAYNVALMNPAAKDPESVQGRIVASLKEKIDKGETGVAAGKGFYEYK
;
A
#
# COMPACT_ATOMS: atom_id res chain seq x y z
N MET A 1 9.40 -18.96 -67.41
CA MET A 1 8.65 -19.36 -66.21
C MET A 1 9.64 -19.39 -65.05
N VAL A 2 9.63 -18.36 -64.24
CA VAL A 2 10.49 -18.24 -63.06
C VAL A 2 9.60 -18.40 -61.83
N ASP A 3 9.84 -19.51 -61.12
CA ASP A 3 9.15 -19.82 -59.90
C ASP A 3 9.66 -18.95 -58.74
N SER A 4 8.81 -18.11 -58.17
CA SER A 4 9.09 -17.20 -57.07
C SER A 4 8.28 -17.59 -55.86
N SER A 5 8.59 -18.72 -55.25
CA SER A 5 8.10 -19.09 -53.91
C SER A 5 9.17 -18.85 -52.85
N ARG A 6 9.38 -17.55 -52.48
CA ARG A 6 10.14 -17.24 -51.28
C ARG A 6 9.20 -17.28 -50.07
N GLY A 7 9.40 -18.34 -49.29
CA GLY A 7 8.71 -18.55 -48.05
C GLY A 7 8.94 -17.39 -47.05
N ILE A 8 7.86 -16.75 -46.65
CA ILE A 8 7.85 -15.84 -45.50
C ILE A 8 7.91 -16.72 -44.25
N SER A 9 9.09 -16.79 -43.66
CA SER A 9 9.30 -17.37 -42.33
C SER A 9 8.44 -16.60 -41.32
N ARG A 10 7.33 -17.19 -40.90
CA ARG A 10 6.58 -16.76 -39.75
C ARG A 10 7.49 -16.97 -38.55
N LEU A 11 8.10 -15.88 -38.05
CA LEU A 11 8.62 -15.81 -36.69
C LEU A 11 7.43 -16.07 -35.77
N ALA A 12 7.32 -17.30 -35.30
CA ALA A 12 6.40 -17.63 -34.21
C ALA A 12 6.88 -16.90 -32.99
N CYS A 13 6.20 -15.81 -32.64
CA CYS A 13 6.32 -15.18 -31.35
C CYS A 13 6.02 -16.27 -30.31
N ARG A 14 7.05 -16.81 -29.66
CA ARG A 14 6.86 -17.70 -28.52
C ARG A 14 6.15 -16.87 -27.46
N LYS A 15 4.87 -17.08 -27.26
CA LYS A 15 4.21 -16.62 -26.05
C LYS A 15 4.91 -17.34 -24.91
N GLU A 16 5.65 -16.59 -24.13
CA GLU A 16 6.16 -17.10 -22.87
C GLU A 16 4.98 -17.61 -22.03
N SER A 17 5.18 -18.72 -21.34
CA SER A 17 4.16 -19.20 -20.40
C SER A 17 3.97 -18.14 -19.32
N PRO A 18 2.72 -17.85 -18.90
CA PRO A 18 2.48 -16.87 -17.85
C PRO A 18 3.26 -17.24 -16.58
N MET A 19 3.78 -16.22 -15.88
CA MET A 19 4.52 -16.42 -14.63
C MET A 19 3.58 -16.99 -13.57
N ASP A 20 3.93 -18.13 -13.01
CA ASP A 20 3.25 -18.71 -11.85
C ASP A 20 3.84 -18.12 -10.56
N ILE A 21 3.00 -17.99 -9.51
CA ILE A 21 3.44 -17.44 -8.21
C ILE A 21 4.62 -18.20 -7.61
N SER A 22 4.75 -19.49 -7.87
CA SER A 22 5.89 -20.31 -7.42
C SER A 22 7.22 -19.93 -8.04
N GLN A 23 7.19 -19.20 -9.16
CA GLN A 23 8.37 -18.69 -9.86
C GLN A 23 8.81 -17.34 -9.34
N VAL A 24 7.96 -16.61 -8.60
CA VAL A 24 8.30 -15.32 -7.98
C VAL A 24 9.19 -15.60 -6.76
N LYS A 25 10.41 -15.09 -6.79
CA LYS A 25 11.40 -15.21 -5.71
C LYS A 25 11.93 -13.84 -5.32
N ASN A 26 12.35 -13.05 -6.30
CA ASN A 26 13.00 -11.75 -6.13
C ASN A 26 11.96 -10.63 -6.27
N VAL A 27 11.62 -9.99 -5.15
CA VAL A 27 10.65 -8.89 -5.11
C VAL A 27 11.37 -7.60 -4.74
N VAL A 28 11.16 -6.58 -5.54
CA VAL A 28 11.72 -5.24 -5.29
C VAL A 28 10.62 -4.27 -4.93
N VAL A 29 10.80 -3.57 -3.82
CA VAL A 29 9.95 -2.43 -3.45
C VAL A 29 10.71 -1.15 -3.75
N ALA A 30 10.22 -0.38 -4.70
CA ALA A 30 10.81 0.90 -5.05
C ALA A 30 10.25 2.01 -4.16
N GLY A 31 11.01 2.38 -3.12
CA GLY A 31 10.64 3.40 -2.15
C GLY A 31 10.56 2.88 -0.71
N GLY A 32 11.27 3.57 0.18
CA GLY A 32 11.34 3.28 1.63
C GLY A 32 10.54 4.29 2.48
N GLY A 33 9.39 4.72 1.97
CA GLY A 33 8.39 5.48 2.74
C GLY A 33 7.75 4.61 3.83
N VAL A 34 6.76 5.15 4.55
CA VAL A 34 6.06 4.39 5.60
C VAL A 34 5.50 3.09 5.04
N LEU A 35 4.67 3.19 4.00
CA LEU A 35 4.00 2.01 3.43
C LEU A 35 4.96 1.12 2.62
N GLY A 36 5.89 1.70 1.84
CA GLY A 36 6.88 0.92 1.10
C GLY A 36 7.76 0.06 2.01
N SER A 37 8.16 0.59 3.18
CA SER A 37 8.88 -0.19 4.19
C SER A 37 8.04 -1.33 4.77
N GLN A 38 6.74 -1.10 5.02
CA GLN A 38 5.81 -2.14 5.50
C GLN A 38 5.63 -3.25 4.47
N ILE A 39 5.43 -2.90 3.18
CA ILE A 39 5.28 -3.85 2.09
C ILE A 39 6.54 -4.71 1.96
N ALA A 40 7.72 -4.09 1.95
CA ALA A 40 8.98 -4.82 1.84
C ALA A 40 9.21 -5.75 3.04
N PHE A 41 8.96 -5.27 4.25
CA PHE A 41 9.16 -6.07 5.46
C PHE A 41 8.18 -7.26 5.51
N GLN A 42 6.90 -7.06 5.17
CA GLN A 42 5.92 -8.12 5.07
C GLN A 42 6.30 -9.16 4.01
N THR A 43 6.76 -8.71 2.85
CA THR A 43 7.21 -9.57 1.76
C THR A 43 8.40 -10.44 2.19
N ALA A 44 9.43 -9.84 2.82
CA ALA A 44 10.57 -10.55 3.38
C ALA A 44 10.16 -11.52 4.51
N TYR A 45 9.25 -11.09 5.39
CA TYR A 45 8.68 -11.92 6.45
C TYR A 45 7.97 -13.15 5.88
N ARG A 46 7.37 -13.05 4.70
CA ARG A 46 6.71 -14.18 4.02
C ARG A 46 7.66 -15.05 3.19
N GLY A 47 8.97 -14.78 3.26
CA GLY A 47 10.03 -15.64 2.72
C GLY A 47 10.49 -15.30 1.31
N TYR A 48 10.11 -14.16 0.77
CA TYR A 48 10.65 -13.66 -0.50
C TYR A 48 12.02 -13.02 -0.31
N GLU A 49 12.91 -13.18 -1.29
CA GLU A 49 14.13 -12.37 -1.41
C GLU A 49 13.70 -10.94 -1.75
N THR A 50 13.87 -10.05 -0.79
CA THR A 50 13.29 -8.71 -0.90
C THR A 50 14.37 -7.63 -0.87
N THR A 51 14.28 -6.71 -1.83
CA THR A 51 15.15 -5.54 -1.92
C THR A 51 14.30 -4.27 -1.88
N ILE A 52 14.70 -3.27 -1.09
CA ILE A 52 14.18 -1.91 -1.20
C ILE A 52 15.14 -1.09 -2.05
N TRP A 53 14.67 -0.64 -3.19
CA TRP A 53 15.40 0.34 -3.97
C TRP A 53 15.07 1.76 -3.50
N LEU A 54 16.09 2.59 -3.34
CA LEU A 54 16.01 3.96 -2.84
C LEU A 54 16.85 4.87 -3.72
N ARG A 55 16.35 6.04 -4.07
CA ARG A 55 16.98 6.95 -5.02
C ARG A 55 18.36 7.51 -4.61
N SER A 56 18.81 7.29 -3.37
CA SER A 56 20.11 7.78 -2.86
C SER A 56 20.46 7.15 -1.51
N GLU A 57 21.76 7.18 -1.15
CA GLU A 57 22.28 6.76 0.16
C GLU A 57 21.57 7.49 1.32
N ALA A 58 21.34 8.80 1.21
CA ALA A 58 20.61 9.55 2.21
C ALA A 58 19.15 9.05 2.40
N SER A 59 18.56 8.43 1.38
CA SER A 59 17.24 7.79 1.49
C SER A 59 17.34 6.41 2.14
N ILE A 60 18.43 5.69 1.98
CA ILE A 60 18.74 4.44 2.68
C ILE A 60 18.81 4.72 4.19
N GLU A 61 19.58 5.71 4.59
CA GLU A 61 19.72 6.09 6.00
C GLU A 61 18.37 6.48 6.66
N ARG A 62 17.47 7.11 5.90
CA ARG A 62 16.11 7.41 6.39
C ARG A 62 15.18 6.19 6.44
N ALA A 63 15.44 5.17 5.65
CA ALA A 63 14.64 3.94 5.63
C ALA A 63 15.01 2.98 6.76
N ARG A 64 16.31 2.87 7.12
CA ARG A 64 16.81 1.95 8.15
C ARG A 64 16.03 2.00 9.47
N PRO A 65 15.81 3.16 10.12
CA PRO A 65 15.07 3.20 11.38
C PRO A 65 13.61 2.76 11.24
N LYS A 66 13.01 2.90 10.06
CA LYS A 66 11.64 2.39 9.82
C LYS A 66 11.61 0.88 9.77
N ILE A 67 12.62 0.25 9.17
CA ILE A 67 12.74 -1.21 9.10
C ILE A 67 13.03 -1.77 10.49
N GLU A 68 13.92 -1.15 11.27
CA GLU A 68 14.16 -1.51 12.67
C GLU A 68 12.88 -1.44 13.50
N HIS A 69 12.14 -0.34 13.39
CA HIS A 69 10.86 -0.19 14.07
C HIS A 69 9.85 -1.26 13.66
N LEU A 70 9.77 -1.63 12.39
CA LEU A 70 8.88 -2.71 11.93
C LEU A 70 9.26 -4.06 12.54
N ARG A 71 10.55 -4.37 12.62
CA ARG A 71 11.04 -5.56 13.32
C ARG A 71 10.51 -5.59 14.77
N GLU A 72 10.69 -4.49 15.51
CA GLU A 72 10.19 -4.38 16.89
C GLU A 72 8.67 -4.54 16.98
N VAL A 73 7.92 -3.89 16.09
CA VAL A 73 6.45 -3.97 16.04
C VAL A 73 5.99 -5.41 15.82
N TYR A 74 6.62 -6.14 14.89
CA TYR A 74 6.26 -7.55 14.61
C TYR A 74 6.58 -8.45 15.81
N LEU A 75 7.78 -8.32 16.40
CA LEU A 75 8.18 -9.08 17.59
C LEU A 75 7.24 -8.83 18.77
N ASN A 76 6.93 -7.57 19.06
CA ASN A 76 6.04 -7.17 20.13
C ASN A 76 4.59 -7.65 19.89
N THR A 77 4.12 -7.59 18.64
CA THR A 77 2.79 -8.07 18.28
C THR A 77 2.67 -9.58 18.47
N LEU A 78 3.68 -10.35 18.03
CA LEU A 78 3.73 -11.80 18.23
C LEU A 78 3.80 -12.16 19.73
N GLU A 79 4.56 -11.41 20.54
CA GLU A 79 4.59 -11.63 21.98
C GLU A 79 3.25 -11.33 22.64
N ALA A 80 2.62 -10.21 22.29
CA ALA A 80 1.32 -9.83 22.84
C ALA A 80 0.22 -10.84 22.51
N MET A 81 0.27 -11.47 21.33
CA MET A 81 -0.71 -12.52 20.94
C MET A 81 -0.69 -13.75 21.86
N LYS A 82 0.37 -13.97 22.65
CA LYS A 82 0.42 -15.09 23.60
C LYS A 82 -0.59 -14.95 24.73
N THR A 83 -0.95 -13.72 25.09
CA THR A 83 -1.78 -13.43 26.27
C THR A 83 -3.00 -12.55 25.98
N ASP A 84 -2.98 -11.79 24.89
CA ASP A 84 -4.08 -10.88 24.52
C ASP A 84 -4.66 -11.24 23.13
N PRO A 85 -5.87 -11.82 23.07
CA PRO A 85 -6.53 -12.10 21.80
C PRO A 85 -6.78 -10.85 20.94
N LYS A 86 -6.80 -9.65 21.52
CA LYS A 86 -6.97 -8.39 20.78
C LYS A 86 -5.70 -7.97 20.02
N ALA A 87 -4.56 -8.54 20.39
CA ALA A 87 -3.31 -8.32 19.68
C ALA A 87 -3.23 -9.04 18.33
N TYR A 88 -4.23 -9.86 18.00
CA TYR A 88 -4.26 -10.63 16.75
C TYR A 88 -4.01 -9.75 15.52
N ALA A 89 -3.10 -10.22 14.67
CA ALA A 89 -2.75 -9.57 13.40
C ALA A 89 -2.73 -10.63 12.28
N TYR A 90 -3.71 -10.54 11.41
CA TYR A 90 -3.95 -11.51 10.33
C TYR A 90 -2.73 -11.69 9.42
N GLY A 91 -2.02 -10.62 9.10
CA GLY A 91 -0.85 -10.67 8.22
C GLY A 91 0.31 -11.48 8.79
N LEU A 92 0.35 -11.71 10.11
CA LEU A 92 1.44 -12.44 10.76
C LEU A 92 1.17 -13.95 10.83
N ILE A 93 -0.06 -14.37 11.18
CA ILE A 93 -0.39 -15.77 11.42
C ILE A 93 -1.88 -16.03 11.18
N ALA A 94 -2.26 -17.27 10.83
CA ALA A 94 -3.65 -17.69 10.83
C ALA A 94 -4.15 -17.87 12.29
N GLN A 95 -5.41 -17.50 12.52
CA GLN A 95 -5.95 -17.51 13.88
C GLN A 95 -5.99 -18.91 14.51
N ASP A 96 -6.21 -19.92 13.69
CA ASP A 96 -6.25 -21.34 14.08
C ASP A 96 -4.86 -21.99 14.26
N GLU A 97 -3.79 -21.28 13.86
CA GLU A 97 -2.40 -21.72 14.01
C GLU A 97 -1.72 -21.15 15.27
N ILE A 98 -2.42 -20.31 16.06
CA ILE A 98 -1.82 -19.62 17.21
C ILE A 98 -1.53 -20.60 18.33
N THR A 99 -0.25 -20.86 18.56
CA THR A 99 0.30 -21.51 19.78
C THR A 99 1.54 -20.76 20.24
N PRO A 100 1.91 -20.81 21.53
CA PRO A 100 3.12 -20.15 22.02
C PRO A 100 4.37 -20.55 21.23
N GLU A 101 4.53 -21.84 20.93
CA GLU A 101 5.66 -22.37 20.17
C GLU A 101 5.70 -21.84 18.72
N LYS A 102 4.52 -21.75 18.09
CA LYS A 102 4.42 -21.20 16.73
C LYS A 102 4.75 -19.71 16.71
N LEU A 103 4.30 -18.95 17.69
CA LEU A 103 4.61 -17.53 17.82
C LEU A 103 6.11 -17.31 18.03
N ASP A 104 6.80 -18.16 18.81
CA ASP A 104 8.26 -18.07 18.99
C ASP A 104 9.01 -18.43 17.68
N GLN A 105 8.58 -19.43 16.92
CA GLN A 105 9.12 -19.72 15.59
C GLN A 105 8.96 -18.53 14.63
N LEU A 106 7.83 -17.83 14.70
CA LEU A 106 7.57 -16.66 13.86
C LEU A 106 8.46 -15.46 14.23
N LYS A 107 8.89 -15.33 15.50
CA LYS A 107 9.88 -14.32 15.87
C LYS A 107 11.24 -14.57 15.21
N GLU A 108 11.68 -15.83 15.11
CA GLU A 108 12.87 -16.16 14.34
C GLU A 108 12.72 -15.81 12.85
N GLN A 109 11.50 -15.93 12.31
CA GLN A 109 11.20 -15.53 10.94
C GLN A 109 11.27 -14.01 10.77
N VAL A 110 10.86 -13.22 11.77
CA VAL A 110 11.04 -11.76 11.79
C VAL A 110 12.53 -11.40 11.74
N GLU A 111 13.36 -12.05 12.55
CA GLU A 111 14.80 -11.79 12.56
C GLU A 111 15.46 -12.16 11.22
N ARG A 112 15.06 -13.26 10.60
CA ARG A 112 15.52 -13.62 9.25
C ARG A 112 15.11 -12.60 8.20
N ALA A 113 13.84 -12.13 8.25
CA ALA A 113 13.35 -11.10 7.34
C ALA A 113 14.15 -9.80 7.47
N TYR A 114 14.40 -9.37 8.71
CA TYR A 114 15.22 -8.19 8.98
C TYR A 114 16.64 -8.31 8.47
N SER A 115 17.30 -9.46 8.70
CA SER A 115 18.68 -9.70 8.31
C SER A 115 18.88 -9.84 6.79
N ASN A 116 17.88 -10.36 6.08
CA ASN A 116 17.95 -10.65 4.65
C ASN A 116 17.44 -9.50 3.77
N LEU A 117 16.68 -8.56 4.34
CA LEU A 117 16.14 -7.43 3.61
C LEU A 117 17.26 -6.50 3.14
N LYS A 118 17.40 -6.35 1.83
CA LYS A 118 18.45 -5.53 1.21
C LYS A 118 17.95 -4.11 0.96
N LEU A 119 18.84 -3.13 1.12
CA LEU A 119 18.59 -1.73 0.76
C LEU A 119 19.73 -1.29 -0.17
N THR A 120 19.37 -0.77 -1.34
CA THR A 120 20.36 -0.28 -2.31
C THR A 120 19.82 0.92 -3.09
N SER A 121 20.71 1.73 -3.63
CA SER A 121 20.39 2.79 -4.59
C SER A 121 20.88 2.46 -6.01
N ASP A 122 21.53 1.33 -6.19
CA ASP A 122 21.95 0.84 -7.49
C ASP A 122 20.77 0.19 -8.24
N TRP A 123 20.62 0.56 -9.51
CA TRP A 123 19.50 0.09 -10.32
C TRP A 123 19.69 -1.37 -10.76
N ASP A 124 20.87 -1.73 -11.20
CA ASP A 124 21.10 -3.08 -11.72
C ASP A 124 21.14 -4.10 -10.58
N GLU A 125 21.70 -3.72 -9.42
CA GLU A 125 21.65 -4.54 -8.21
C GLU A 125 20.20 -4.79 -7.74
N ALA A 126 19.35 -3.75 -7.79
CA ALA A 126 17.97 -3.88 -7.34
C ALA A 126 17.09 -4.63 -8.34
N PHE A 127 17.16 -4.26 -9.61
CA PHE A 127 16.14 -4.63 -10.59
C PHE A 127 16.58 -5.70 -11.61
N GLY A 128 17.89 -5.94 -11.76
CA GLY A 128 18.44 -6.80 -12.82
C GLY A 128 18.00 -8.27 -12.78
N ASP A 129 17.47 -8.76 -11.66
CA ASP A 129 16.90 -10.12 -11.51
C ASP A 129 15.49 -10.12 -10.89
N ALA A 130 14.80 -8.99 -10.89
CA ALA A 130 13.49 -8.86 -10.28
C ALA A 130 12.42 -9.70 -11.02
N ASP A 131 11.66 -10.47 -10.26
CA ASP A 131 10.45 -11.15 -10.75
C ASP A 131 9.23 -10.23 -10.64
N PHE A 132 9.15 -9.49 -9.55
CA PHE A 132 8.06 -8.57 -9.27
C PHE A 132 8.56 -7.27 -8.65
N VAL A 133 8.06 -6.14 -9.13
CA VAL A 133 8.36 -4.81 -8.59
C VAL A 133 7.10 -4.16 -8.08
N ILE A 134 7.14 -3.64 -6.84
CA ILE A 134 6.07 -2.83 -6.25
C ILE A 134 6.58 -1.40 -6.12
N GLU A 135 6.04 -0.49 -6.90
CA GLU A 135 6.39 0.92 -6.86
C GLU A 135 5.65 1.62 -5.72
N SER A 136 6.41 2.27 -4.85
CA SER A 136 5.95 3.06 -3.71
C SER A 136 6.76 4.36 -3.58
N VAL A 137 7.09 4.99 -4.73
CA VAL A 137 7.77 6.29 -4.78
C VAL A 137 6.79 7.44 -4.51
N ALA A 138 7.28 8.70 -4.56
CA ALA A 138 6.46 9.87 -4.28
C ALA A 138 5.20 9.94 -5.15
N GLU A 139 4.09 10.39 -4.55
CA GLU A 139 2.79 10.52 -5.21
C GLU A 139 2.76 11.78 -6.10
N ASN A 140 3.62 11.78 -7.12
CA ASN A 140 3.77 12.84 -8.11
C ASN A 140 3.85 12.24 -9.52
N PRO A 141 2.97 12.61 -10.45
CA PRO A 141 2.90 12.01 -11.79
C PRO A 141 4.20 12.11 -12.57
N GLU A 142 4.86 13.27 -12.55
CA GLU A 142 6.09 13.50 -13.32
C GLU A 142 7.23 12.63 -12.79
N GLN A 143 7.42 12.58 -11.46
CA GLN A 143 8.42 11.72 -10.83
C GLN A 143 8.17 10.22 -11.08
N LYS A 144 6.90 9.80 -11.15
CA LYS A 144 6.55 8.42 -11.48
C LYS A 144 6.88 8.09 -12.94
N ILE A 145 6.60 9.01 -13.89
CA ILE A 145 6.94 8.82 -15.29
C ILE A 145 8.46 8.73 -15.47
N GLU A 146 9.23 9.61 -14.83
CA GLU A 146 10.70 9.57 -14.85
C GLU A 146 11.22 8.22 -14.28
N PHE A 147 10.68 7.83 -13.13
CA PHE A 147 11.04 6.56 -12.49
C PHE A 147 10.75 5.35 -13.39
N TYR A 148 9.55 5.24 -13.98
CA TYR A 148 9.19 4.12 -14.84
C TYR A 148 10.00 4.10 -16.14
N THR A 149 10.29 5.26 -16.70
CA THR A 149 11.12 5.36 -17.92
C THR A 149 12.55 4.87 -17.67
N GLU A 150 13.11 5.16 -16.50
CA GLU A 150 14.42 4.64 -16.12
C GLU A 150 14.34 3.15 -15.76
N LEU A 151 13.36 2.77 -14.94
CA LEU A 151 13.14 1.38 -14.51
C LEU A 151 13.06 0.41 -15.71
N ALA A 152 12.39 0.80 -16.78
CA ALA A 152 12.22 -0.02 -17.98
C ALA A 152 13.54 -0.47 -18.62
N LYS A 153 14.66 0.23 -18.38
CA LYS A 153 15.98 -0.09 -18.92
C LYS A 153 16.70 -1.20 -18.14
N HIS A 154 16.29 -1.42 -16.89
CA HIS A 154 16.97 -2.33 -15.95
C HIS A 154 16.22 -3.64 -15.71
N LEU A 155 14.93 -3.71 -16.13
CA LEU A 155 14.08 -4.86 -15.83
C LEU A 155 14.25 -6.02 -16.82
N PRO A 156 14.36 -7.26 -16.35
CA PRO A 156 14.17 -8.46 -17.18
C PRO A 156 12.79 -8.44 -17.86
N GLU A 157 12.68 -9.14 -19.00
CA GLU A 157 11.41 -9.22 -19.72
C GLU A 157 10.30 -9.88 -18.90
N LYS A 158 10.65 -10.85 -18.04
CA LYS A 158 9.72 -11.58 -17.16
C LYS A 158 9.02 -10.69 -16.13
N THR A 159 9.63 -9.57 -15.72
CA THR A 159 9.22 -8.79 -14.54
C THR A 159 7.85 -8.16 -14.70
N ILE A 160 6.98 -8.38 -13.72
CA ILE A 160 5.70 -7.68 -13.56
C ILE A 160 5.91 -6.48 -12.64
N VAL A 161 5.22 -5.38 -12.92
CA VAL A 161 5.33 -4.13 -12.14
C VAL A 161 3.95 -3.74 -11.62
N ALA A 162 3.86 -3.45 -10.32
CA ALA A 162 2.65 -2.91 -9.71
C ALA A 162 2.92 -1.56 -9.05
N THR A 163 1.98 -0.62 -9.17
CA THR A 163 2.00 0.62 -8.39
C THR A 163 1.21 0.46 -7.10
N ASN A 164 1.71 1.03 -6.02
CA ASN A 164 0.98 1.18 -4.76
C ASN A 164 0.34 2.58 -4.63
N SER A 165 0.24 3.36 -5.70
CA SER A 165 -0.40 4.68 -5.67
C SER A 165 -1.82 4.60 -5.12
N SER A 166 -2.19 5.53 -4.24
CA SER A 166 -3.53 5.59 -3.64
C SER A 166 -4.53 6.38 -4.47
N THR A 167 -4.05 7.31 -5.30
CA THR A 167 -4.90 8.30 -5.98
C THR A 167 -4.83 8.21 -7.50
N MET A 168 -3.74 7.67 -8.06
CA MET A 168 -3.50 7.60 -9.50
C MET A 168 -3.76 6.20 -10.04
N ILE A 169 -4.40 6.14 -11.22
CA ILE A 169 -4.77 4.88 -11.86
C ILE A 169 -3.65 4.36 -12.79
N PRO A 170 -3.54 3.04 -12.98
CA PRO A 170 -2.49 2.43 -13.79
C PRO A 170 -2.38 2.94 -15.21
N SER A 171 -3.50 3.23 -15.89
CA SER A 171 -3.49 3.71 -17.28
C SER A 171 -2.67 4.99 -17.48
N MET A 172 -2.48 5.80 -16.42
CA MET A 172 -1.68 7.02 -16.48
C MET A 172 -0.19 6.74 -16.77
N PHE A 173 0.31 5.58 -16.38
CA PHE A 173 1.74 5.28 -16.40
C PHE A 173 2.09 4.05 -17.25
N ALA A 174 1.10 3.28 -17.70
CA ALA A 174 1.31 2.02 -18.38
C ALA A 174 2.29 2.09 -19.55
N VAL A 175 2.21 3.14 -20.37
CA VAL A 175 3.11 3.37 -21.51
C VAL A 175 4.54 3.66 -21.06
N ALA A 176 4.72 4.43 -19.98
CA ALA A 176 6.04 4.79 -19.46
C ALA A 176 6.80 3.57 -18.92
N THR A 177 6.11 2.52 -18.49
CA THR A 177 6.73 1.27 -18.02
C THR A 177 7.37 0.44 -19.13
N GLY A 178 7.05 0.70 -20.41
CA GLY A 178 7.49 -0.09 -21.56
C GLY A 178 6.89 -1.52 -21.62
N ARG A 179 6.01 -1.88 -20.68
CA ARG A 179 5.38 -3.22 -20.56
C ARG A 179 3.94 -3.14 -20.04
N PRO A 180 3.04 -2.45 -20.77
CA PRO A 180 1.68 -2.18 -20.28
C PRO A 180 0.90 -3.45 -19.92
N GLU A 181 1.13 -4.58 -20.60
CA GLU A 181 0.48 -5.85 -20.31
C GLU A 181 0.94 -6.49 -18.97
N LYS A 182 2.13 -6.09 -18.47
CA LYS A 182 2.73 -6.52 -17.19
C LYS A 182 2.66 -5.42 -16.11
N TYR A 183 1.79 -4.43 -16.31
CA TYR A 183 1.64 -3.31 -15.37
C TYR A 183 0.22 -3.20 -14.85
N LEU A 184 0.09 -2.98 -13.53
CA LEU A 184 -1.18 -2.84 -12.84
C LEU A 184 -0.98 -2.15 -11.48
N ALA A 185 -2.02 -2.11 -10.64
CA ALA A 185 -1.90 -1.61 -9.28
C ALA A 185 -2.09 -2.74 -8.25
N LEU A 186 -1.33 -2.63 -7.15
CA LEU A 186 -1.52 -3.39 -5.91
C LEU A 186 -1.43 -2.41 -4.74
N HIS A 187 -2.59 -1.98 -4.28
CA HIS A 187 -2.73 -0.96 -3.25
C HIS A 187 -2.95 -1.59 -1.87
N PHE A 188 -2.27 -1.05 -0.87
CA PHE A 188 -2.33 -1.51 0.51
C PHE A 188 -2.84 -0.41 1.44
N ALA A 189 -3.45 -0.81 2.55
CA ALA A 189 -3.71 0.08 3.68
C ALA A 189 -2.50 0.12 4.62
N ASN A 190 -2.34 1.18 5.40
CA ASN A 190 -1.31 1.24 6.45
C ASN A 190 -1.52 0.15 7.52
N GLU A 191 -0.42 -0.22 8.20
CA GLU A 191 -0.38 -1.33 9.16
C GLU A 191 -0.85 -2.65 8.52
N ILE A 192 -0.24 -2.98 7.38
CA ILE A 192 -0.64 -4.11 6.52
C ILE A 192 -0.72 -5.45 7.27
N TRP A 193 0.03 -5.62 8.35
CA TRP A 193 -0.06 -6.82 9.19
C TRP A 193 -1.38 -6.92 9.98
N ARG A 194 -2.05 -5.78 10.23
CA ARG A 194 -3.36 -5.68 10.91
C ARG A 194 -4.50 -5.41 9.95
N ASN A 195 -4.26 -4.59 8.93
CA ASN A 195 -5.20 -4.20 7.89
C ASN A 195 -4.83 -4.90 6.57
N PRO A 196 -5.03 -6.21 6.47
CA PRO A 196 -4.42 -7.06 5.44
C PRO A 196 -5.14 -6.97 4.10
N ILE A 197 -5.49 -5.78 3.65
CA ILE A 197 -6.13 -5.58 2.33
C ILE A 197 -5.07 -5.39 1.24
N GLY A 198 -5.26 -6.04 0.09
CA GLY A 198 -4.52 -5.81 -1.14
C GLY A 198 -5.49 -5.59 -2.29
N GLU A 199 -5.71 -4.34 -2.69
CA GLU A 199 -6.60 -3.99 -3.79
C GLU A 199 -5.85 -4.10 -5.12
N VAL A 200 -6.25 -5.04 -5.97
CA VAL A 200 -5.63 -5.28 -7.27
C VAL A 200 -6.48 -4.66 -8.36
N MET A 201 -5.90 -3.76 -9.15
CA MET A 201 -6.59 -3.03 -10.20
C MET A 201 -5.75 -3.00 -11.48
N GLY A 202 -6.26 -3.62 -12.55
CA GLY A 202 -5.67 -3.54 -13.89
C GLY A 202 -6.18 -2.34 -14.66
N HIS A 203 -5.56 -2.08 -15.82
CA HIS A 203 -6.06 -1.18 -16.85
C HIS A 203 -6.43 -1.98 -18.11
N ALA A 204 -6.98 -1.35 -19.13
CA ALA A 204 -7.44 -2.03 -20.35
C ALA A 204 -6.36 -2.83 -21.10
N GLY A 205 -5.08 -2.54 -20.87
CA GLY A 205 -3.94 -3.24 -21.48
C GLY A 205 -3.31 -4.31 -20.58
N THR A 206 -3.72 -4.44 -19.32
CA THR A 206 -3.17 -5.46 -18.39
C THR A 206 -3.58 -6.85 -18.84
N ALA A 207 -2.61 -7.76 -18.99
CA ALA A 207 -2.91 -9.14 -19.30
C ALA A 207 -3.53 -9.87 -18.08
N GLN A 208 -4.54 -10.71 -18.32
CA GLN A 208 -5.28 -11.38 -17.25
C GLN A 208 -4.38 -12.28 -16.40
N GLU A 209 -3.44 -12.98 -17.01
CA GLU A 209 -2.47 -13.81 -16.31
C GLU A 209 -1.59 -13.02 -15.32
N ASN A 210 -1.20 -11.79 -15.67
CA ASN A 210 -0.42 -10.93 -14.79
C ASN A 210 -1.28 -10.37 -13.65
N PHE A 211 -2.54 -10.06 -13.93
CA PHE A 211 -3.50 -9.69 -12.89
C PHE A 211 -3.69 -10.84 -11.88
N ASP A 212 -3.90 -12.08 -12.37
CA ASP A 212 -4.11 -13.24 -11.51
C ASP A 212 -2.85 -13.58 -10.69
N MET A 213 -1.65 -13.41 -11.28
CA MET A 213 -0.40 -13.55 -10.54
C MET A 213 -0.29 -12.56 -9.38
N VAL A 214 -0.63 -11.28 -9.59
CA VAL A 214 -0.58 -10.26 -8.52
C VAL A 214 -1.63 -10.52 -7.44
N VAL A 215 -2.82 -11.04 -7.79
CA VAL A 215 -3.81 -11.53 -6.82
C VAL A 215 -3.23 -12.67 -5.97
N ALA A 216 -2.57 -13.64 -6.61
CA ALA A 216 -1.93 -14.76 -5.92
C ALA A 216 -0.77 -14.28 -5.03
N PHE A 217 0.04 -13.31 -5.51
CA PHE A 217 1.10 -12.71 -4.71
C PHE A 217 0.56 -12.02 -3.45
N ALA A 218 -0.47 -11.20 -3.58
CA ALA A 218 -1.10 -10.55 -2.42
C ALA A 218 -1.56 -11.58 -1.38
N ALA A 219 -2.17 -12.68 -1.81
CA ALA A 219 -2.57 -13.77 -0.93
C ALA A 219 -1.36 -14.47 -0.28
N SER A 220 -0.27 -14.68 -1.01
CA SER A 220 0.94 -15.36 -0.52
C SER A 220 1.66 -14.59 0.60
N ILE A 221 1.58 -13.26 0.56
CA ILE A 221 2.08 -12.39 1.65
C ILE A 221 1.02 -12.13 2.73
N ARG A 222 -0.03 -12.95 2.78
CA ARG A 222 -1.15 -12.89 3.74
C ARG A 222 -1.96 -11.60 3.69
N MET A 223 -2.07 -11.02 2.54
CA MET A 223 -3.11 -10.03 2.31
C MET A 223 -4.40 -10.72 1.88
N ILE A 224 -5.53 -10.04 2.06
CA ILE A 224 -6.83 -10.43 1.51
C ILE A 224 -6.98 -9.68 0.18
N PRO A 225 -6.82 -10.37 -0.97
CA PRO A 225 -6.91 -9.70 -2.26
C PRO A 225 -8.33 -9.22 -2.53
N VAL A 226 -8.46 -7.98 -2.95
CA VAL A 226 -9.73 -7.38 -3.40
C VAL A 226 -9.57 -6.94 -4.85
N LYS A 227 -10.38 -7.52 -5.74
CA LYS A 227 -10.33 -7.23 -7.17
C LYS A 227 -11.13 -5.97 -7.50
N VAL A 228 -10.47 -4.97 -8.04
CA VAL A 228 -11.09 -3.74 -8.57
C VAL A 228 -11.27 -3.93 -10.07
N LEU A 229 -12.52 -4.14 -10.50
CA LEU A 229 -12.85 -4.61 -11.85
C LEU A 229 -12.75 -3.53 -12.94
N LYS A 230 -12.65 -2.28 -12.54
CA LYS A 230 -12.50 -1.12 -13.43
C LYS A 230 -11.64 -0.09 -12.74
N GLU A 231 -10.82 0.62 -13.50
CA GLU A 231 -10.00 1.71 -12.95
C GLU A 231 -10.85 2.73 -12.19
N GLN A 232 -10.49 2.94 -10.93
CA GLN A 232 -11.16 3.83 -10.01
C GLN A 232 -10.11 4.51 -9.13
N PRO A 233 -9.93 5.86 -9.22
CA PRO A 233 -9.12 6.60 -8.26
C PRO A 233 -9.65 6.36 -6.83
N GLY A 234 -8.73 6.03 -5.90
CA GLY A 234 -9.13 5.68 -4.53
C GLY A 234 -9.63 4.24 -4.35
N TYR A 235 -9.61 3.42 -5.41
CA TYR A 235 -10.00 2.01 -5.36
C TYR A 235 -11.42 1.81 -4.77
N LEU A 236 -11.67 0.69 -4.10
CA LEU A 236 -12.95 0.48 -3.41
C LEU A 236 -12.92 1.10 -2.00
N LEU A 237 -11.83 0.88 -1.25
CA LEU A 237 -11.75 1.31 0.14
C LEU A 237 -11.87 2.83 0.26
N ASN A 238 -10.99 3.60 -0.36
CA ASN A 238 -10.99 5.05 -0.23
C ASN A 238 -12.19 5.71 -0.92
N SER A 239 -12.73 5.09 -1.98
CA SER A 239 -13.97 5.57 -2.63
C SER A 239 -15.19 5.52 -1.72
N MET A 240 -15.20 4.65 -0.71
CA MET A 240 -16.25 4.60 0.32
C MET A 240 -15.86 5.39 1.57
N LEU A 241 -14.61 5.25 2.00
CA LEU A 241 -14.14 5.82 3.26
C LEU A 241 -14.11 7.36 3.22
N VAL A 242 -13.53 7.95 2.17
CA VAL A 242 -13.41 9.43 2.09
C VAL A 242 -14.78 10.12 2.13
N PRO A 243 -15.79 9.71 1.33
CA PRO A 243 -17.13 10.28 1.46
C PRO A 243 -17.78 10.11 2.84
N LEU A 244 -17.56 8.96 3.51
CA LEU A 244 -18.05 8.74 4.87
C LEU A 244 -17.45 9.76 5.85
N LEU A 245 -16.13 9.93 5.81
CA LEU A 245 -15.42 10.86 6.69
C LEU A 245 -15.84 12.32 6.43
N VAL A 246 -15.91 12.71 5.15
CA VAL A 246 -16.40 14.04 4.75
C VAL A 246 -17.81 14.29 5.23
N SER A 247 -18.71 13.30 5.14
CA SER A 247 -20.09 13.44 5.62
C SER A 247 -20.15 13.65 7.15
N ALA A 248 -19.31 12.94 7.89
CA ALA A 248 -19.23 13.10 9.35
C ALA A 248 -18.68 14.48 9.74
N GLU A 249 -17.60 14.92 9.07
CA GLU A 249 -17.02 16.25 9.27
C GLU A 249 -18.01 17.37 8.96
N GLN A 250 -18.85 17.20 7.92
CA GLN A 250 -19.90 18.17 7.57
C GLN A 250 -20.99 18.25 8.64
N LEU A 251 -21.45 17.13 9.20
CA LEU A 251 -22.41 17.10 10.30
C LEU A 251 -21.86 17.85 11.52
N TRP A 252 -20.61 17.60 11.85
CA TRP A 252 -19.93 18.26 12.96
C TRP A 252 -19.74 19.77 12.70
N ALA A 253 -19.22 20.17 11.55
CA ALA A 253 -18.98 21.58 11.20
C ALA A 253 -20.27 22.42 11.08
N ASN A 254 -21.41 21.77 10.84
CA ASN A 254 -22.75 22.40 10.82
C ASN A 254 -23.46 22.37 12.19
N GLY A 255 -22.81 21.82 13.23
CA GLY A 255 -23.40 21.75 14.57
C GLY A 255 -24.60 20.82 14.68
N VAL A 256 -24.73 19.84 13.77
CA VAL A 256 -25.83 18.85 13.79
C VAL A 256 -25.63 17.83 14.92
N GLY A 257 -24.37 17.52 15.25
CA GLY A 257 -23.99 16.66 16.36
C GLY A 257 -22.55 16.90 16.76
N ASP A 258 -22.19 16.52 17.97
CA ASP A 258 -20.81 16.49 18.41
C ASP A 258 -20.08 15.22 17.90
N VAL A 259 -18.78 15.20 18.07
CA VAL A 259 -17.89 14.11 17.62
C VAL A 259 -18.32 12.76 18.21
N GLU A 260 -18.64 12.75 19.50
CA GLU A 260 -18.98 11.52 20.22
C GLU A 260 -20.33 10.94 19.78
N ASP A 261 -21.33 11.79 19.56
CA ASP A 261 -22.67 11.36 19.13
C ASP A 261 -22.69 10.92 17.67
N ILE A 262 -21.93 11.57 16.77
CA ILE A 262 -21.78 11.14 15.38
C ILE A 262 -21.11 9.75 15.34
N ASP A 263 -20.02 9.56 16.06
CA ASP A 263 -19.34 8.27 16.14
C ASP A 263 -20.22 7.20 16.78
N ARG A 264 -20.96 7.53 17.82
CA ARG A 264 -21.90 6.64 18.50
C ARG A 264 -23.03 6.21 17.57
N ALA A 265 -23.62 7.14 16.84
CA ALA A 265 -24.69 6.85 15.88
C ALA A 265 -24.20 5.88 14.80
N TRP A 266 -23.01 6.10 14.24
CA TRP A 266 -22.42 5.23 13.25
C TRP A 266 -22.14 3.83 13.82
N ARG A 267 -21.46 3.76 14.97
CA ARG A 267 -21.05 2.49 15.57
C ARG A 267 -22.24 1.62 15.97
N ILE A 268 -23.24 2.20 16.62
CA ILE A 268 -24.42 1.45 17.08
C ILE A 268 -25.33 1.10 15.90
N GLY A 269 -25.55 2.05 14.99
CA GLY A 269 -26.46 1.84 13.87
C GLY A 269 -25.96 0.84 12.83
N THR A 270 -24.63 0.70 12.67
CA THR A 270 -24.02 -0.18 11.65
C THR A 270 -23.31 -1.40 12.24
N GLY A 271 -23.07 -1.44 13.54
CA GLY A 271 -22.20 -2.45 14.17
C GLY A 271 -20.69 -2.23 13.89
N SER A 272 -20.32 -1.09 13.31
CA SER A 272 -18.90 -0.79 13.05
C SER A 272 -18.10 -0.69 14.36
N PRO A 273 -16.88 -1.24 14.42
CA PRO A 273 -16.06 -1.16 15.63
C PRO A 273 -15.56 0.26 15.94
N LYS A 274 -15.50 1.13 14.91
CA LYS A 274 -15.01 2.50 15.00
C LYS A 274 -15.95 3.47 14.34
N GLY A 275 -16.05 4.68 14.91
CA GLY A 275 -16.74 5.80 14.30
C GLY A 275 -15.84 6.60 13.36
N PRO A 276 -16.43 7.48 12.52
CA PRO A 276 -15.70 8.31 11.56
C PRO A 276 -14.56 9.13 12.17
N PHE A 277 -14.76 9.76 13.32
CA PHE A 277 -13.75 10.57 13.98
C PHE A 277 -12.64 9.74 14.63
N GLN A 278 -12.97 8.53 15.13
CA GLN A 278 -11.95 7.56 15.54
C GLN A 278 -11.09 7.11 14.35
N ILE A 279 -11.68 6.99 13.17
CA ILE A 279 -10.95 6.64 11.94
C ILE A 279 -10.06 7.81 11.50
N LEU A 280 -10.54 9.05 11.57
CA LEU A 280 -9.75 10.26 11.29
C LEU A 280 -8.51 10.34 12.19
N ASP A 281 -8.64 10.05 13.48
CA ASP A 281 -7.52 10.02 14.42
C ASP A 281 -6.49 8.92 14.10
N ILE A 282 -6.94 7.77 13.59
CA ILE A 282 -6.05 6.68 13.15
C ILE A 282 -5.30 7.06 11.86
N ILE A 283 -5.99 7.66 10.90
CA ILE A 283 -5.39 8.15 9.64
C ILE A 283 -4.39 9.28 9.92
N GLY A 284 -4.65 10.04 10.95
CA GLY A 284 -3.91 11.24 11.34
C GLY A 284 -4.48 12.52 10.73
N LEU A 285 -4.70 13.52 11.59
CA LEU A 285 -5.40 14.75 11.21
C LEU A 285 -4.64 15.60 10.19
N VAL A 286 -3.31 15.45 10.10
CA VAL A 286 -2.52 16.07 9.02
C VAL A 286 -2.92 15.53 7.64
N THR A 287 -3.15 14.22 7.53
CA THR A 287 -3.64 13.60 6.29
C THR A 287 -5.06 14.07 5.99
N ALA A 288 -5.95 14.06 6.97
CA ALA A 288 -7.33 14.54 6.83
C ALA A 288 -7.36 16.01 6.36
N TYR A 289 -6.53 16.86 6.95
CA TYR A 289 -6.37 18.26 6.58
C TYR A 289 -5.95 18.42 5.11
N ASN A 290 -4.94 17.69 4.67
CA ASN A 290 -4.45 17.74 3.29
C ASN A 290 -5.53 17.29 2.29
N VAL A 291 -6.30 16.25 2.62
CA VAL A 291 -7.44 15.80 1.81
C VAL A 291 -8.53 16.87 1.78
N ALA A 292 -8.87 17.47 2.92
CA ALA A 292 -9.87 18.53 3.02
C ALA A 292 -9.51 19.76 2.17
N LEU A 293 -8.23 20.12 2.11
CA LEU A 293 -7.71 21.23 1.27
C LEU A 293 -7.87 21.00 -0.24
N MET A 294 -8.01 19.75 -0.68
CA MET A 294 -8.21 19.44 -2.11
C MET A 294 -9.59 19.89 -2.61
N ASN A 295 -10.54 20.12 -1.71
CA ASN A 295 -11.85 20.66 -2.06
C ASN A 295 -11.74 22.16 -2.37
N PRO A 296 -12.16 22.64 -3.56
CA PRO A 296 -12.09 24.06 -3.90
C PRO A 296 -12.80 24.99 -2.92
N ALA A 297 -13.88 24.52 -2.26
CA ALA A 297 -14.62 25.27 -1.25
C ALA A 297 -13.83 25.51 0.05
N ALA A 298 -12.72 24.80 0.27
CA ALA A 298 -11.82 25.02 1.41
C ALA A 298 -11.19 26.44 1.44
N LYS A 299 -11.17 27.13 0.29
CA LYS A 299 -10.65 28.48 0.17
C LYS A 299 -11.58 29.55 0.74
N ASP A 300 -12.87 29.24 0.90
CA ASP A 300 -13.87 30.13 1.51
C ASP A 300 -14.03 29.76 3.00
N PRO A 301 -13.58 30.63 3.94
CA PRO A 301 -13.69 30.37 5.37
C PRO A 301 -15.13 30.22 5.87
N GLU A 302 -16.11 30.82 5.20
CA GLU A 302 -17.52 30.75 5.56
C GLU A 302 -18.19 29.45 5.09
N SER A 303 -17.58 28.75 4.14
CA SER A 303 -18.06 27.45 3.67
C SER A 303 -17.93 26.40 4.77
N VAL A 304 -18.73 25.33 4.68
CA VAL A 304 -18.60 24.16 5.56
C VAL A 304 -17.18 23.57 5.46
N GLN A 305 -16.64 23.50 4.26
CA GLN A 305 -15.32 22.96 4.02
C GLN A 305 -14.21 23.83 4.60
N GLY A 306 -14.34 25.16 4.50
CA GLY A 306 -13.41 26.11 5.12
C GLY A 306 -13.41 25.99 6.65
N ARG A 307 -14.59 25.82 7.27
CA ARG A 307 -14.69 25.57 8.72
C ARG A 307 -14.05 24.25 9.14
N ILE A 308 -14.23 23.17 8.36
CA ILE A 308 -13.55 21.87 8.61
C ILE A 308 -12.04 22.08 8.59
N VAL A 309 -11.50 22.69 7.53
CA VAL A 309 -10.06 22.96 7.38
C VAL A 309 -9.52 23.79 8.54
N ALA A 310 -10.24 24.85 8.95
CA ALA A 310 -9.83 25.68 10.08
C ALA A 310 -9.78 24.88 11.40
N SER A 311 -10.79 24.06 11.66
CA SER A 311 -10.87 23.23 12.88
C SER A 311 -9.79 22.15 12.92
N LEU A 312 -9.52 21.48 11.79
CA LEU A 312 -8.41 20.52 11.70
C LEU A 312 -7.05 21.21 11.91
N LYS A 313 -6.87 22.39 11.31
CA LYS A 313 -5.63 23.19 11.48
C LYS A 313 -5.41 23.59 12.94
N GLU A 314 -6.45 24.02 13.64
CA GLU A 314 -6.38 24.35 15.07
C GLU A 314 -5.90 23.16 15.92
N LYS A 315 -6.40 21.96 15.64
CA LYS A 315 -5.95 20.75 16.33
C LYS A 315 -4.49 20.41 16.02
N ILE A 316 -4.09 20.50 14.77
CA ILE A 316 -2.72 20.25 14.32
C ILE A 316 -1.75 21.22 14.99
N ASP A 317 -2.10 22.53 15.07
CA ASP A 317 -1.26 23.55 15.69
C ASP A 317 -1.10 23.34 17.22
N LYS A 318 -2.04 22.65 17.86
CA LYS A 318 -1.95 22.20 19.26
C LYS A 318 -1.19 20.88 19.43
N GLY A 319 -0.71 20.25 18.36
CA GLY A 319 -0.07 18.93 18.39
C GLY A 319 -1.05 17.78 18.54
N GLU A 320 -2.36 18.02 18.46
CA GLU A 320 -3.42 17.01 18.53
C GLU A 320 -3.62 16.37 17.15
N THR A 321 -2.66 15.53 16.71
CA THR A 321 -2.63 15.03 15.34
C THR A 321 -3.19 13.61 15.19
N GLY A 322 -3.75 13.02 16.24
CA GLY A 322 -4.39 11.70 16.23
C GLY A 322 -3.71 10.70 17.16
N VAL A 323 -3.97 9.41 16.89
CA VAL A 323 -3.51 8.29 17.76
C VAL A 323 -1.99 8.33 17.99
N ALA A 324 -1.19 8.58 16.95
CA ALA A 324 0.27 8.59 17.04
C ALA A 324 0.82 9.70 17.99
N ALA A 325 0.08 10.80 18.16
CA ALA A 325 0.40 11.88 19.08
C ALA A 325 -0.23 11.69 20.47
N GLY A 326 -0.98 10.62 20.68
CA GLY A 326 -1.74 10.37 21.92
C GLY A 326 -3.02 11.21 22.04
N LYS A 327 -3.30 12.09 21.10
CA LYS A 327 -4.49 12.95 21.08
C LYS A 327 -4.84 13.42 19.68
N GLY A 328 -6.14 13.42 19.38
CA GLY A 328 -6.74 13.95 18.18
C GLY A 328 -8.12 14.51 18.50
N PHE A 329 -9.18 13.96 17.92
CA PHE A 329 -10.55 14.17 18.37
C PHE A 329 -10.80 13.51 19.72
N TYR A 330 -10.10 12.42 19.99
CA TYR A 330 -10.09 11.68 21.27
C TYR A 330 -8.73 11.71 21.92
N GLU A 331 -8.68 11.32 23.21
CA GLU A 331 -7.43 11.06 23.93
C GLU A 331 -7.11 9.57 23.93
N TYR A 332 -5.86 9.23 23.65
CA TYR A 332 -5.36 7.85 23.56
C TYR A 332 -4.27 7.65 24.63
N LYS A 333 -4.40 6.57 25.38
CA LYS A 333 -3.45 6.19 26.43
C LYS A 333 -2.50 5.11 25.93
#